data_de3801be4025001d1b80ee28d9cbb408
#
_entry.id   de3801be4025001d1b80ee28d9cbb408
#
_cell.length_a   1.000
_cell.length_b   1.000
_cell.length_c   1.000
_cell.angle_alpha   90.00
_cell.angle_beta   90.00
_cell.angle_gamma   90.00
#
_symmetry.space_group_name_H-M   'P 1'
#
loop_
_entity.id
_entity.type
_entity.pdbx_description
1 polymer ?
#
loop_
_entity_poly.entity_id
_entity_poly.type
_entity_poly.pdbx_seq_one_letter_code
_entity_poly.pdbx_strand_id
1 'polypeptide(L)'
;AKKLAQEDNLVTFGITPTYPEIGFGYIEASDLNVKSFKEKPDSKTAQKYIDAGNYYWNSGMFMFKAGIFLEELKEYSPKIYEASKSALNNKEKDNLLRISHEDMAAIPEDSIDYAVMEKSKKVKVVPSNIAWSDLGSFESLDEEIDSSDNIISIDSSNNLILSDKQVSTIDISDLIIIDTADALMISKKGSSQKVKQVVSKLKEQNSDLTKIHTLAHRPWGTYEVLLSTDKYKIKRIVVKPGKRLSLQKHFHRNEHWIVVSGTATVTVGDSVKLIRPNESTYIKMGEVHRLENQGQISVVLIEAQVGEYTGED
;
A
#
# COMPACT_ATOMS: atom_id res chain seq x y z
N ALA A 1 -25.63 -4.00 -12.19
CA ALA A 1 -25.05 -2.74 -11.67
C ALA A 1 -25.25 -1.58 -12.65
N LYS A 2 -24.69 -1.63 -13.89
CA LYS A 2 -24.73 -0.51 -14.86
C LYS A 2 -26.15 0.05 -15.08
N LYS A 3 -27.15 -0.80 -15.30
CA LYS A 3 -28.54 -0.36 -15.50
C LYS A 3 -29.08 0.43 -14.32
N LEU A 4 -28.89 -0.07 -13.09
CA LEU A 4 -29.30 0.61 -11.87
C LEU A 4 -28.56 1.96 -11.69
N ALA A 5 -27.27 2.02 -11.98
CA ALA A 5 -26.51 3.27 -11.93
C ALA A 5 -26.99 4.29 -12.98
N GLN A 6 -27.45 3.84 -14.15
CA GLN A 6 -28.07 4.70 -15.17
C GLN A 6 -29.43 5.28 -14.74
N GLU A 7 -30.09 4.63 -13.79
CA GLU A 7 -31.35 5.07 -13.17
C GLU A 7 -31.12 5.93 -11.92
N ASP A 8 -29.97 6.59 -11.82
CA ASP A 8 -29.57 7.52 -10.76
C ASP A 8 -29.45 6.90 -9.36
N ASN A 9 -29.15 5.60 -9.28
CA ASN A 9 -28.84 4.94 -8.03
C ASN A 9 -27.33 4.89 -7.76
N LEU A 10 -26.98 4.83 -6.48
CA LEU A 10 -25.66 4.44 -6.00
C LEU A 10 -25.66 2.92 -5.82
N VAL A 11 -24.87 2.21 -6.59
CA VAL A 11 -24.88 0.75 -6.59
C VAL A 11 -23.65 0.23 -5.85
N THR A 12 -23.86 -0.69 -4.91
CA THR A 12 -22.80 -1.48 -4.29
C THR A 12 -22.92 -2.96 -4.68
N PHE A 13 -21.81 -3.68 -4.63
CA PHE A 13 -21.76 -5.12 -4.85
C PHE A 13 -21.73 -5.84 -3.50
N GLY A 14 -22.77 -6.61 -3.21
CA GLY A 14 -22.89 -7.37 -1.99
C GLY A 14 -22.47 -8.81 -2.20
N ILE A 15 -21.47 -9.26 -1.47
CA ILE A 15 -20.99 -10.66 -1.55
C ILE A 15 -21.83 -11.54 -0.62
N THR A 16 -22.28 -12.69 -1.10
CA THR A 16 -23.02 -13.63 -0.27
C THR A 16 -22.10 -14.19 0.83
N PRO A 17 -22.43 -13.99 2.12
CA PRO A 17 -21.61 -14.48 3.21
C PRO A 17 -21.56 -16.00 3.26
N THR A 18 -20.38 -16.56 3.42
CA THR A 18 -20.17 -18.02 3.57
C THR A 18 -19.77 -18.41 5.00
N TYR A 19 -19.30 -17.46 5.81
CA TYR A 19 -18.93 -17.63 7.21
C TYR A 19 -19.11 -16.30 7.98
N PRO A 20 -19.15 -16.32 9.33
CA PRO A 20 -19.42 -15.14 10.14
C PRO A 20 -18.16 -14.27 10.30
N GLU A 21 -17.76 -13.59 9.22
CA GLU A 21 -16.60 -12.68 9.21
C GLU A 21 -16.89 -11.42 10.04
N ILE A 22 -15.98 -11.10 10.94
CA ILE A 22 -16.09 -9.93 11.84
C ILE A 22 -15.30 -8.72 11.36
N GLY A 23 -14.45 -8.90 10.36
CA GLY A 23 -13.63 -7.84 9.73
C GLY A 23 -14.36 -7.04 8.68
N PHE A 24 -15.52 -7.53 8.20
CA PHE A 24 -16.27 -6.90 7.09
C PHE A 24 -17.49 -6.13 7.58
N GLY A 25 -17.92 -5.17 6.76
CA GLY A 25 -19.25 -4.57 6.86
C GLY A 25 -20.31 -5.49 6.24
N TYR A 26 -21.53 -5.43 6.77
CA TYR A 26 -22.68 -6.17 6.30
C TYR A 26 -23.76 -5.20 5.77
N ILE A 27 -24.36 -5.54 4.65
CA ILE A 27 -25.43 -4.78 4.01
C ILE A 27 -26.73 -5.56 4.15
N GLU A 28 -27.69 -5.03 4.92
CA GLU A 28 -29.05 -5.57 4.96
C GLU A 28 -29.83 -5.08 3.73
N ALA A 29 -30.46 -5.99 3.02
CA ALA A 29 -31.24 -5.63 1.84
C ALA A 29 -32.58 -6.35 1.78
N SER A 30 -33.53 -5.75 1.04
CA SER A 30 -34.75 -6.39 0.59
C SER A 30 -34.79 -6.26 -0.92
N ASP A 31 -34.74 -7.37 -1.62
CA ASP A 31 -34.47 -7.43 -3.03
C ASP A 31 -33.15 -6.70 -3.34
N LEU A 32 -33.18 -5.64 -4.15
CA LEU A 32 -32.02 -4.81 -4.45
C LEU A 32 -31.92 -3.54 -3.59
N ASN A 33 -32.89 -3.30 -2.68
CA ASN A 33 -32.92 -2.08 -1.88
C ASN A 33 -32.12 -2.27 -0.60
N VAL A 34 -31.12 -1.44 -0.37
CA VAL A 34 -30.38 -1.42 0.88
C VAL A 34 -31.23 -0.81 1.98
N LYS A 35 -31.33 -1.51 3.10
CA LYS A 35 -32.01 -1.05 4.32
C LYS A 35 -31.05 -0.46 5.33
N SER A 36 -29.92 -1.10 5.52
CA SER A 36 -28.92 -0.62 6.47
C SER A 36 -27.53 -1.20 6.18
N PHE A 37 -26.51 -0.47 6.61
CA PHE A 37 -25.15 -0.97 6.73
C PHE A 37 -24.85 -1.31 8.19
N LYS A 38 -24.05 -2.35 8.43
CA LYS A 38 -23.65 -2.81 9.76
C LYS A 38 -22.16 -3.08 9.73
N GLU A 39 -21.37 -2.20 10.30
CA GLU A 39 -19.92 -2.28 10.25
C GLU A 39 -19.40 -3.19 11.35
N LYS A 40 -18.58 -4.15 11.00
CA LYS A 40 -17.78 -5.03 11.86
C LYS A 40 -18.52 -5.56 13.09
N PRO A 41 -19.54 -6.43 12.90
CA PRO A 41 -20.29 -7.00 14.00
C PRO A 41 -19.45 -7.97 14.84
N ASP A 42 -19.90 -8.28 16.05
CA ASP A 42 -19.35 -9.44 16.78
C ASP A 42 -19.76 -10.77 16.11
N SER A 43 -19.05 -11.86 16.44
CA SER A 43 -19.25 -13.17 15.81
C SER A 43 -20.67 -13.71 15.96
N LYS A 44 -21.35 -13.46 17.09
CA LYS A 44 -22.74 -13.92 17.30
C LYS A 44 -23.71 -13.12 16.42
N THR A 45 -23.46 -11.84 16.26
CA THR A 45 -24.25 -10.96 15.40
C THR A 45 -24.02 -11.29 13.93
N ALA A 46 -22.76 -11.52 13.51
CA ALA A 46 -22.44 -11.96 12.18
C ALA A 46 -23.15 -13.27 11.80
N GLN A 47 -23.17 -14.24 12.73
CA GLN A 47 -23.88 -15.50 12.50
C GLN A 47 -25.40 -15.27 12.30
N LYS A 48 -26.03 -14.38 13.09
CA LYS A 48 -27.44 -14.03 12.91
C LYS A 48 -27.72 -13.39 11.54
N TYR A 49 -26.79 -12.61 11.01
CA TYR A 49 -26.93 -12.00 9.68
C TYR A 49 -26.91 -13.07 8.57
N ILE A 50 -26.04 -14.08 8.72
CA ILE A 50 -26.02 -15.22 7.80
C ILE A 50 -27.30 -16.01 7.87
N ASP A 51 -27.76 -16.36 9.09
CA ASP A 51 -28.97 -17.13 9.31
C ASP A 51 -30.21 -16.40 8.78
N ALA A 52 -30.25 -15.08 8.79
CA ALA A 52 -31.32 -14.27 8.25
C ALA A 52 -31.42 -14.31 6.70
N GLY A 53 -30.29 -14.56 6.02
CA GLY A 53 -30.23 -14.78 4.57
C GLY A 53 -30.46 -13.54 3.68
N ASN A 54 -30.62 -12.35 4.28
CA ASN A 54 -30.82 -11.07 3.59
C ASN A 54 -29.70 -10.06 3.83
N TYR A 55 -28.54 -10.53 4.32
CA TYR A 55 -27.35 -9.76 4.52
C TYR A 55 -26.26 -10.18 3.54
N TYR A 56 -25.49 -9.20 3.08
CA TYR A 56 -24.36 -9.38 2.17
C TYR A 56 -23.14 -8.70 2.78
N TRP A 57 -21.93 -9.23 2.54
CA TRP A 57 -20.71 -8.49 2.86
C TRP A 57 -20.57 -7.27 1.94
N ASN A 58 -20.18 -6.16 2.50
CA ASN A 58 -19.84 -4.97 1.74
C ASN A 58 -18.47 -5.16 1.08
N SER A 59 -18.46 -5.32 -0.23
CA SER A 59 -17.21 -5.49 -1.00
C SER A 59 -16.38 -4.22 -1.14
N GLY A 60 -16.92 -3.05 -0.80
CA GLY A 60 -16.29 -1.77 -1.07
C GLY A 60 -16.22 -1.39 -2.56
N MET A 61 -16.89 -2.15 -3.43
CA MET A 61 -17.00 -1.85 -4.86
C MET A 61 -18.29 -1.10 -5.14
N PHE A 62 -18.17 0.03 -5.85
CA PHE A 62 -19.31 0.88 -6.14
C PHE A 62 -19.42 1.22 -7.62
N MET A 63 -20.64 1.46 -8.10
CA MET A 63 -20.93 1.92 -9.44
C MET A 63 -22.03 2.99 -9.42
N PHE A 64 -21.73 4.18 -9.91
CA PHE A 64 -22.68 5.29 -9.95
C PHE A 64 -22.29 6.32 -11.03
N LYS A 65 -23.22 7.21 -11.39
CA LYS A 65 -22.89 8.42 -12.13
C LYS A 65 -22.17 9.41 -11.19
N ALA A 66 -21.07 9.98 -11.63
CA ALA A 66 -20.30 10.94 -10.83
C ALA A 66 -21.16 12.12 -10.32
N GLY A 67 -22.06 12.66 -11.15
CA GLY A 67 -22.96 13.74 -10.75
C GLY A 67 -23.85 13.35 -9.58
N ILE A 68 -24.47 12.17 -9.62
CA ILE A 68 -25.35 11.67 -8.53
C ILE A 68 -24.57 11.50 -7.24
N PHE A 69 -23.36 10.93 -7.31
CA PHE A 69 -22.49 10.79 -6.13
C PHE A 69 -22.13 12.15 -5.53
N LEU A 70 -21.78 13.13 -6.36
CA LEU A 70 -21.43 14.48 -5.90
C LEU A 70 -22.64 15.22 -5.27
N GLU A 71 -23.85 15.00 -5.78
CA GLU A 71 -25.08 15.53 -5.18
C GLU A 71 -25.30 14.92 -3.79
N GLU A 72 -25.21 13.60 -3.65
CA GLU A 72 -25.36 12.90 -2.37
C GLU A 72 -24.25 13.29 -1.38
N LEU A 73 -22.98 13.40 -1.86
CA LEU A 73 -21.87 13.86 -1.03
C LEU A 73 -22.11 15.29 -0.51
N LYS A 74 -22.64 16.16 -1.36
CA LYS A 74 -22.99 17.54 -0.95
C LYS A 74 -24.08 17.57 0.09
N GLU A 75 -25.08 16.68 -0.03
CA GLU A 75 -26.21 16.60 0.91
C GLU A 75 -25.76 16.03 2.26
N TYR A 76 -25.06 14.88 2.26
CA TYR A 76 -24.78 14.14 3.49
C TYR A 76 -23.43 14.48 4.15
N SER A 77 -22.48 15.03 3.39
CA SER A 77 -21.16 15.44 3.87
C SER A 77 -20.65 16.72 3.21
N PRO A 78 -21.37 17.86 3.41
CA PRO A 78 -21.09 19.11 2.71
C PRO A 78 -19.68 19.65 2.97
N LYS A 79 -19.10 19.40 4.14
CA LYS A 79 -17.72 19.81 4.46
C LYS A 79 -16.69 19.10 3.58
N ILE A 80 -16.85 17.80 3.35
CA ILE A 80 -15.99 17.04 2.46
C ILE A 80 -16.14 17.53 1.02
N TYR A 81 -17.38 17.72 0.58
CA TYR A 81 -17.68 18.22 -0.76
C TYR A 81 -17.02 19.59 -1.04
N GLU A 82 -17.23 20.56 -0.17
CA GLU A 82 -16.70 21.92 -0.38
C GLU A 82 -15.17 21.97 -0.26
N ALA A 83 -14.57 21.26 0.70
CA ALA A 83 -13.11 21.19 0.82
C ALA A 83 -12.46 20.51 -0.39
N SER A 84 -13.03 19.39 -0.87
CA SER A 84 -12.53 18.70 -2.06
C SER A 84 -12.65 19.56 -3.33
N LYS A 85 -13.75 20.31 -3.47
CA LYS A 85 -13.95 21.24 -4.57
C LYS A 85 -12.96 22.41 -4.53
N SER A 86 -12.69 22.96 -3.35
CA SER A 86 -11.67 24.00 -3.15
C SER A 86 -10.28 23.49 -3.52
N ALA A 87 -9.89 22.34 -3.01
CA ALA A 87 -8.61 21.70 -3.31
C ALA A 87 -8.40 21.48 -4.82
N LEU A 88 -9.46 21.08 -5.52
CA LEU A 88 -9.40 20.88 -6.97
C LEU A 88 -9.28 22.19 -7.75
N ASN A 89 -9.87 23.28 -7.27
CA ASN A 89 -9.77 24.59 -7.90
C ASN A 89 -8.39 25.24 -7.72
N ASN A 90 -7.70 24.97 -6.61
CA ASN A 90 -6.37 25.50 -6.28
C ASN A 90 -5.23 24.72 -6.93
N LYS A 91 -5.53 23.65 -7.67
CA LYS A 91 -4.54 22.79 -8.32
C LYS A 91 -3.59 23.55 -9.23
N GLU A 92 -2.31 23.18 -9.20
CA GLU A 92 -1.34 23.57 -10.21
C GLU A 92 -1.65 22.87 -11.55
N LYS A 93 -1.65 23.65 -12.64
CA LYS A 93 -1.82 23.15 -13.99
C LYS A 93 -0.47 22.97 -14.64
N ASP A 94 0.10 21.80 -14.43
CA ASP A 94 1.18 21.26 -15.22
C ASP A 94 0.64 20.06 -16.02
N ASN A 95 1.46 19.26 -16.66
CA ASN A 95 1.05 18.01 -17.31
C ASN A 95 0.39 16.99 -16.36
N LEU A 96 0.44 17.25 -15.07
CA LEU A 96 -0.18 16.48 -13.98
C LEU A 96 -1.07 17.38 -13.12
N LEU A 97 -2.22 16.85 -12.68
CA LEU A 97 -3.05 17.49 -11.69
C LEU A 97 -2.40 17.31 -10.32
N ARG A 98 -1.92 18.39 -9.71
CA ARG A 98 -1.32 18.39 -8.37
C ARG A 98 -2.20 19.17 -7.41
N ILE A 99 -2.56 18.55 -6.30
CA ILE A 99 -3.25 19.16 -5.18
C ILE A 99 -2.19 19.43 -4.11
N SER A 100 -2.21 20.61 -3.49
CA SER A 100 -1.27 20.95 -2.42
C SER A 100 -1.50 20.06 -1.18
N HIS A 101 -0.47 19.89 -0.37
CA HIS A 101 -0.59 19.16 0.90
C HIS A 101 -1.58 19.85 1.86
N GLU A 102 -1.57 21.16 1.89
CA GLU A 102 -2.43 21.97 2.75
C GLU A 102 -3.91 21.82 2.37
N ASP A 103 -4.22 21.88 1.06
CA ASP A 103 -5.58 21.68 0.57
C ASP A 103 -6.07 20.24 0.83
N MET A 104 -5.21 19.24 0.65
CA MET A 104 -5.53 17.85 0.96
C MET A 104 -5.79 17.63 2.45
N ALA A 105 -4.94 18.21 3.32
CA ALA A 105 -5.08 18.12 4.78
C ALA A 105 -6.33 18.85 5.33
N ALA A 106 -6.86 19.79 4.58
CA ALA A 106 -8.09 20.52 4.94
C ALA A 106 -9.37 19.70 4.66
N ILE A 107 -9.31 18.61 3.89
CA ILE A 107 -10.45 17.73 3.63
C ILE A 107 -10.68 16.86 4.86
N PRO A 108 -11.88 16.86 5.48
CA PRO A 108 -12.18 15.95 6.58
C PRO A 108 -12.03 14.50 6.17
N GLU A 109 -11.35 13.71 6.99
CA GLU A 109 -11.15 12.27 6.77
C GLU A 109 -12.44 11.50 7.08
N ASP A 110 -13.00 10.84 6.09
CA ASP A 110 -14.14 9.92 6.24
C ASP A 110 -14.19 8.93 5.06
N SER A 111 -14.74 7.73 5.28
CA SER A 111 -14.93 6.77 4.21
C SER A 111 -16.17 7.10 3.38
N ILE A 112 -16.20 6.65 2.12
CA ILE A 112 -17.40 6.77 1.27
C ILE A 112 -18.62 6.11 1.91
N ASP A 113 -18.42 5.03 2.67
CA ASP A 113 -19.47 4.31 3.36
C ASP A 113 -20.15 5.22 4.38
N TYR A 114 -19.40 5.79 5.32
CA TYR A 114 -19.93 6.69 6.35
C TYR A 114 -20.34 8.07 5.81
N ALA A 115 -19.60 8.59 4.82
CA ALA A 115 -19.89 9.89 4.26
C ALA A 115 -21.20 9.91 3.46
N VAL A 116 -21.51 8.85 2.70
CA VAL A 116 -22.63 8.81 1.74
C VAL A 116 -23.45 7.54 1.82
N MET A 117 -22.82 6.36 1.71
CA MET A 117 -23.55 5.12 1.42
C MET A 117 -24.51 4.71 2.55
N GLU A 118 -24.13 4.89 3.80
CA GLU A 118 -24.98 4.59 4.96
C GLU A 118 -26.16 5.55 5.12
N LYS A 119 -26.09 6.75 4.52
CA LYS A 119 -27.07 7.83 4.68
C LYS A 119 -28.01 7.96 3.51
N SER A 120 -27.54 7.61 2.31
CA SER A 120 -28.29 7.80 1.08
C SER A 120 -29.41 6.79 0.92
N LYS A 121 -30.59 7.27 0.51
CA LYS A 121 -31.74 6.44 0.18
C LYS A 121 -31.71 5.87 -1.26
N LYS A 122 -30.71 6.28 -2.05
CA LYS A 122 -30.55 5.84 -3.44
C LYS A 122 -29.68 4.59 -3.57
N VAL A 123 -29.26 3.97 -2.45
CA VAL A 123 -28.33 2.84 -2.51
C VAL A 123 -29.07 1.55 -2.88
N LYS A 124 -28.51 0.87 -3.87
CA LYS A 124 -28.93 -0.47 -4.31
C LYS A 124 -27.78 -1.44 -4.14
N VAL A 125 -28.07 -2.67 -3.74
CA VAL A 125 -27.09 -3.75 -3.71
C VAL A 125 -27.32 -4.72 -4.87
N VAL A 126 -26.26 -5.14 -5.51
CA VAL A 126 -26.26 -6.23 -6.49
C VAL A 126 -25.60 -7.44 -5.83
N PRO A 127 -26.40 -8.47 -5.47
CA PRO A 127 -25.84 -9.71 -4.96
C PRO A 127 -24.88 -10.32 -5.96
N SER A 128 -23.70 -10.70 -5.52
CA SER A 128 -22.61 -11.14 -6.38
C SER A 128 -21.92 -12.37 -5.78
N ASN A 129 -21.76 -13.39 -6.61
CA ASN A 129 -20.95 -14.57 -6.31
C ASN A 129 -19.85 -14.66 -7.38
N ILE A 130 -18.75 -13.95 -7.15
CA ILE A 130 -17.68 -13.72 -8.14
C ILE A 130 -16.30 -14.14 -7.60
N ALA A 131 -16.28 -15.07 -6.65
CA ALA A 131 -15.06 -15.49 -5.97
C ALA A 131 -14.26 -14.28 -5.44
N TRP A 132 -14.94 -13.32 -4.82
CA TRP A 132 -14.33 -12.13 -4.25
C TRP A 132 -13.62 -12.45 -2.93
N SER A 133 -12.41 -11.97 -2.77
CA SER A 133 -11.66 -11.95 -1.52
C SER A 133 -11.18 -10.52 -1.23
N ASP A 134 -11.21 -10.11 0.04
CA ASP A 134 -10.75 -8.77 0.44
C ASP A 134 -9.22 -8.64 0.36
N LEU A 135 -8.48 -9.75 0.46
CA LEU A 135 -7.01 -9.78 0.57
C LEU A 135 -6.44 -8.77 1.58
N GLY A 136 -7.26 -8.32 2.51
CA GLY A 136 -6.93 -7.31 3.52
C GLY A 136 -6.20 -7.88 4.75
N SER A 137 -6.02 -9.19 4.79
CA SER A 137 -5.35 -9.89 5.88
C SER A 137 -4.49 -11.04 5.36
N PHE A 138 -3.57 -11.54 6.19
CA PHE A 138 -2.79 -12.73 5.85
C PHE A 138 -3.65 -14.01 5.88
N GLU A 139 -4.77 -14.03 6.58
CA GLU A 139 -5.74 -15.12 6.50
C GLU A 139 -6.40 -15.20 5.12
N SER A 140 -6.87 -14.06 4.60
CA SER A 140 -7.45 -14.01 3.24
C SER A 140 -6.40 -14.36 2.18
N LEU A 141 -5.14 -14.01 2.42
CA LEU A 141 -4.05 -14.34 1.52
C LEU A 141 -3.74 -15.85 1.53
N ASP A 142 -3.81 -16.50 2.69
CA ASP A 142 -3.58 -17.95 2.85
C ASP A 142 -4.58 -18.81 2.04
N GLU A 143 -5.78 -18.29 1.77
CA GLU A 143 -6.78 -18.95 0.93
C GLU A 143 -6.46 -18.86 -0.57
N GLU A 144 -5.63 -17.90 -0.98
CA GLU A 144 -5.39 -17.54 -2.38
C GLU A 144 -4.00 -17.91 -2.89
N ILE A 145 -3.03 -18.12 -1.99
CA ILE A 145 -1.65 -18.41 -2.36
C ILE A 145 -1.07 -19.60 -1.58
N ASP A 146 -0.14 -20.28 -2.22
CA ASP A 146 0.67 -21.31 -1.57
C ASP A 146 1.82 -20.67 -0.77
N SER A 147 2.33 -21.42 0.21
CA SER A 147 3.57 -21.10 0.89
C SER A 147 4.77 -21.09 -0.07
N SER A 148 5.86 -20.40 0.32
CA SER A 148 7.12 -20.40 -0.43
C SER A 148 7.66 -21.82 -0.67
N ASP A 149 8.36 -22.04 -1.79
CA ASP A 149 8.91 -23.37 -2.17
C ASP A 149 10.10 -23.83 -1.32
N ASN A 150 10.73 -22.92 -0.58
CA ASN A 150 11.94 -23.14 0.21
C ASN A 150 11.63 -23.57 1.66
N ILE A 151 10.69 -24.51 1.84
CA ILE A 151 10.22 -24.94 3.17
C ILE A 151 10.51 -26.42 3.39
N ILE A 152 11.04 -26.73 4.56
CA ILE A 152 11.13 -28.10 5.09
C ILE A 152 10.22 -28.19 6.32
N SER A 153 9.20 -29.05 6.26
CA SER A 153 8.25 -29.24 7.36
C SER A 153 8.37 -30.65 7.93
N ILE A 154 8.59 -30.76 9.24
CA ILE A 154 8.61 -32.02 9.99
C ILE A 154 7.51 -31.92 11.04
N ASP A 155 6.54 -32.84 11.02
CA ASP A 155 5.40 -32.91 11.92
C ASP A 155 4.67 -31.55 12.06
N SER A 156 4.61 -30.79 10.94
CA SER A 156 4.04 -29.45 10.85
C SER A 156 2.97 -29.41 9.76
N SER A 157 1.87 -28.70 10.02
CA SER A 157 0.73 -28.64 9.09
C SER A 157 -0.01 -27.32 9.14
N ASN A 158 -0.74 -27.02 8.06
CA ASN A 158 -1.63 -25.85 7.96
C ASN A 158 -0.95 -24.52 8.29
N ASN A 159 0.31 -24.32 7.88
CA ASN A 159 1.03 -23.07 8.05
C ASN A 159 1.11 -22.31 6.73
N LEU A 160 0.84 -20.99 6.74
CA LEU A 160 1.24 -20.09 5.67
C LEU A 160 2.64 -19.56 5.97
N ILE A 161 3.58 -19.78 5.07
CA ILE A 161 4.97 -19.35 5.23
C ILE A 161 5.41 -18.60 3.98
N LEU A 162 5.71 -17.31 4.14
CA LEU A 162 6.21 -16.44 3.08
C LEU A 162 7.59 -15.93 3.49
N SER A 163 8.64 -16.40 2.82
CA SER A 163 10.03 -16.02 3.09
C SER A 163 10.91 -16.27 1.86
N ASP A 164 11.88 -15.41 1.64
CA ASP A 164 12.96 -15.65 0.67
C ASP A 164 14.08 -16.55 1.24
N LYS A 165 14.06 -16.82 2.55
CA LYS A 165 15.05 -17.67 3.24
C LYS A 165 14.59 -19.12 3.25
N GLN A 166 15.53 -20.05 3.38
CA GLN A 166 15.20 -21.43 3.72
C GLN A 166 14.53 -21.47 5.10
N VAL A 167 13.30 -21.95 5.17
CA VAL A 167 12.54 -22.09 6.41
C VAL A 167 12.40 -23.57 6.76
N SER A 168 12.61 -23.90 8.02
CA SER A 168 12.34 -25.23 8.57
C SER A 168 11.36 -25.11 9.73
N THR A 169 10.29 -25.89 9.69
CA THR A 169 9.28 -25.97 10.74
C THR A 169 9.22 -27.36 11.35
N ILE A 170 9.14 -27.43 12.67
CA ILE A 170 9.13 -28.69 13.43
C ILE A 170 8.06 -28.60 14.52
N ASP A 171 7.12 -29.55 14.56
CA ASP A 171 6.06 -29.68 15.56
C ASP A 171 5.20 -28.42 15.72
N ILE A 172 4.95 -27.67 14.62
CA ILE A 172 4.10 -26.48 14.65
C ILE A 172 2.97 -26.55 13.62
N SER A 173 1.81 -26.00 14.00
CA SER A 173 0.63 -25.97 13.13
C SER A 173 -0.19 -24.70 13.30
N ASP A 174 -1.00 -24.37 12.28
CA ASP A 174 -1.94 -23.26 12.27
C ASP A 174 -1.28 -21.91 12.46
N LEU A 175 -0.11 -21.71 11.88
CA LEU A 175 0.64 -20.45 11.95
C LEU A 175 0.67 -19.71 10.62
N ILE A 176 0.83 -18.39 10.73
CA ILE A 176 1.21 -17.47 9.67
C ILE A 176 2.60 -16.95 10.00
N ILE A 177 3.57 -17.23 9.13
CA ILE A 177 4.97 -16.85 9.25
C ILE A 177 5.32 -16.01 8.05
N ILE A 178 5.54 -14.70 8.25
CA ILE A 178 5.89 -13.74 7.20
C ILE A 178 7.26 -13.16 7.52
N ASP A 179 8.24 -13.47 6.71
CA ASP A 179 9.61 -13.00 6.82
C ASP A 179 9.90 -12.05 5.66
N THR A 180 10.14 -10.80 5.98
CA THR A 180 10.52 -9.74 5.04
C THR A 180 11.96 -9.30 5.29
N ALA A 181 12.48 -8.39 4.47
CA ALA A 181 13.84 -7.90 4.62
C ALA A 181 14.08 -7.16 5.96
N ASP A 182 13.02 -6.62 6.57
CA ASP A 182 13.08 -5.74 7.74
C ASP A 182 12.34 -6.28 8.97
N ALA A 183 11.50 -7.30 8.82
CA ALA A 183 10.73 -7.84 9.93
C ALA A 183 10.35 -9.31 9.74
N LEU A 184 10.26 -10.03 10.85
CA LEU A 184 9.68 -11.36 10.92
C LEU A 184 8.43 -11.31 11.80
N MET A 185 7.29 -11.71 11.23
CA MET A 185 6.04 -11.87 11.95
C MET A 185 5.66 -13.35 12.05
N ILE A 186 5.33 -13.78 13.25
CA ILE A 186 4.77 -15.12 13.52
C ILE A 186 3.47 -14.91 14.28
N SER A 187 2.37 -15.40 13.74
CA SER A 187 1.06 -15.35 14.40
C SER A 187 0.32 -16.67 14.26
N LYS A 188 -0.62 -16.92 15.16
CA LYS A 188 -1.58 -18.00 15.00
C LYS A 188 -2.64 -17.58 13.97
N LYS A 189 -3.09 -18.49 13.11
CA LYS A 189 -4.24 -18.25 12.23
C LYS A 189 -5.46 -17.80 13.05
N GLY A 190 -6.25 -16.88 12.52
CA GLY A 190 -7.36 -16.22 13.22
C GLY A 190 -6.95 -15.07 14.15
N SER A 191 -5.67 -14.66 14.15
CA SER A 191 -5.16 -13.59 15.02
C SER A 191 -4.63 -12.36 14.27
N SER A 192 -4.73 -12.29 12.95
CA SER A 192 -4.14 -11.22 12.12
C SER A 192 -4.63 -9.82 12.50
N GLN A 193 -5.85 -9.66 12.97
CA GLN A 193 -6.37 -8.37 13.44
C GLN A 193 -5.52 -7.76 14.57
N LYS A 194 -4.77 -8.58 15.33
CA LYS A 194 -3.87 -8.10 16.38
C LYS A 194 -2.60 -7.42 15.85
N VAL A 195 -2.29 -7.56 14.55
CA VAL A 195 -1.16 -6.86 13.91
C VAL A 195 -1.28 -5.35 14.10
N LYS A 196 -2.49 -4.79 14.11
CA LYS A 196 -2.73 -3.36 14.41
C LYS A 196 -2.15 -2.94 15.77
N GLN A 197 -2.22 -3.81 16.79
CA GLN A 197 -1.66 -3.52 18.11
C GLN A 197 -0.13 -3.53 18.08
N VAL A 198 0.48 -4.42 17.27
CA VAL A 198 1.94 -4.43 17.07
C VAL A 198 2.40 -3.14 16.40
N VAL A 199 1.70 -2.72 15.32
CA VAL A 199 2.00 -1.46 14.63
C VAL A 199 1.86 -0.25 15.57
N SER A 200 0.83 -0.21 16.43
CA SER A 200 0.67 0.86 17.43
C SER A 200 1.86 0.92 18.39
N LYS A 201 2.31 -0.23 18.91
CA LYS A 201 3.49 -0.29 19.77
C LYS A 201 4.77 0.14 19.08
N LEU A 202 4.97 -0.25 17.80
CA LEU A 202 6.12 0.21 17.02
C LEU A 202 6.09 1.73 16.79
N LYS A 203 4.90 2.31 16.59
CA LYS A 203 4.74 3.77 16.51
C LYS A 203 5.08 4.48 17.81
N GLU A 204 4.64 3.95 18.95
CA GLU A 204 4.99 4.47 20.30
C GLU A 204 6.50 4.44 20.54
N GLN A 205 7.19 3.44 20.01
CA GLN A 205 8.65 3.31 20.07
C GLN A 205 9.39 4.16 19.01
N ASN A 206 8.68 4.95 18.19
CA ASN A 206 9.24 5.68 17.05
C ASN A 206 10.03 4.80 16.07
N SER A 207 9.66 3.54 15.93
CA SER A 207 10.32 2.61 15.02
C SER A 207 10.19 3.05 13.56
N ASP A 208 11.29 3.03 12.82
CA ASP A 208 11.30 3.37 11.39
C ASP A 208 10.54 2.34 10.53
N LEU A 209 10.33 1.12 11.02
CA LEU A 209 9.51 0.08 10.38
C LEU A 209 8.08 0.53 10.07
N THR A 210 7.57 1.55 10.77
CA THR A 210 6.24 2.10 10.53
C THR A 210 6.21 3.31 9.62
N LYS A 211 7.39 3.82 9.22
CA LYS A 211 7.54 5.08 8.45
C LYS A 211 8.05 4.85 7.05
N ILE A 212 9.03 3.97 6.88
CA ILE A 212 9.78 3.81 5.65
C ILE A 212 9.89 2.32 5.33
N HIS A 213 9.44 1.94 4.14
CA HIS A 213 9.70 0.60 3.61
C HIS A 213 11.14 0.52 3.08
N THR A 214 11.81 -0.63 3.22
CA THR A 214 13.17 -0.84 2.68
C THR A 214 13.24 -0.62 1.18
N LEU A 215 12.18 -0.98 0.43
CA LEU A 215 12.02 -0.73 -0.99
C LEU A 215 11.11 0.49 -1.22
N ALA A 216 11.63 1.50 -1.91
CA ALA A 216 10.88 2.69 -2.29
C ALA A 216 10.77 2.84 -3.81
N HIS A 217 9.55 3.08 -4.28
CA HIS A 217 9.26 3.40 -5.68
C HIS A 217 9.33 4.91 -5.91
N ARG A 218 10.00 5.31 -6.98
CA ARG A 218 10.16 6.72 -7.38
C ARG A 218 9.80 6.89 -8.87
N PRO A 219 9.49 8.10 -9.35
CA PRO A 219 9.22 8.34 -10.76
C PRO A 219 10.35 7.91 -11.71
N TRP A 220 11.57 7.87 -11.22
CA TRP A 220 12.75 7.47 -11.96
C TRP A 220 13.10 5.97 -11.86
N GLY A 221 12.51 5.23 -10.92
CA GLY A 221 12.83 3.83 -10.70
C GLY A 221 12.57 3.38 -9.27
N THR A 222 13.52 2.66 -8.66
CA THR A 222 13.42 2.18 -7.28
C THR A 222 14.74 2.32 -6.55
N TYR A 223 14.68 2.43 -5.23
CA TYR A 223 15.82 2.11 -4.39
C TYR A 223 15.41 1.16 -3.26
N GLU A 224 16.35 0.35 -2.84
CA GLU A 224 16.20 -0.61 -1.76
C GLU A 224 17.34 -0.42 -0.76
N VAL A 225 17.02 -0.25 0.51
CA VAL A 225 18.02 -0.20 1.59
C VAL A 225 18.39 -1.62 1.95
N LEU A 226 19.61 -2.02 1.59
CA LEU A 226 20.13 -3.36 1.87
C LEU A 226 20.72 -3.47 3.28
N LEU A 227 21.28 -2.38 3.78
CA LEU A 227 21.87 -2.30 5.12
C LEU A 227 21.86 -0.85 5.59
N SER A 228 21.52 -0.63 6.85
CA SER A 228 21.59 0.69 7.48
C SER A 228 22.16 0.56 8.89
N THR A 229 23.16 1.38 9.19
CA THR A 229 23.79 1.52 10.50
C THR A 229 23.90 3.00 10.87
N ASP A 230 24.42 3.31 12.04
CA ASP A 230 24.61 4.70 12.48
C ASP A 230 25.62 5.47 11.61
N LYS A 231 26.56 4.77 10.96
CA LYS A 231 27.70 5.37 10.25
C LYS A 231 27.67 5.16 8.74
N TYR A 232 26.91 4.23 8.25
CA TYR A 232 26.80 3.96 6.82
C TYR A 232 25.47 3.35 6.42
N LYS A 233 25.12 3.54 5.16
CA LYS A 233 23.93 2.95 4.53
C LYS A 233 24.30 2.42 3.15
N ILE A 234 23.80 1.22 2.83
CA ILE A 234 23.99 0.60 1.51
C ILE A 234 22.63 0.49 0.85
N LYS A 235 22.54 0.97 -0.39
CA LYS A 235 21.33 0.90 -1.19
C LYS A 235 21.62 0.22 -2.53
N ARG A 236 20.63 -0.50 -3.03
CA ARG A 236 20.52 -0.89 -4.43
C ARG A 236 19.56 0.07 -5.13
N ILE A 237 20.03 0.69 -6.19
CA ILE A 237 19.26 1.69 -6.94
C ILE A 237 19.06 1.19 -8.37
N VAL A 238 17.83 1.28 -8.88
CA VAL A 238 17.46 0.94 -10.25
C VAL A 238 16.90 2.18 -10.93
N VAL A 239 17.55 2.65 -11.99
CA VAL A 239 17.10 3.81 -12.77
C VAL A 239 16.62 3.37 -14.14
N LYS A 240 15.35 3.63 -14.43
CA LYS A 240 14.69 3.27 -15.69
C LYS A 240 15.29 4.01 -16.89
N PRO A 241 15.19 3.48 -18.12
CA PRO A 241 15.61 4.18 -19.33
C PRO A 241 15.03 5.59 -19.44
N GLY A 242 15.85 6.55 -19.84
CA GLY A 242 15.48 7.96 -20.00
C GLY A 242 15.17 8.70 -18.69
N LYS A 243 15.44 8.11 -17.54
CA LYS A 243 15.16 8.71 -16.22
C LYS A 243 16.45 9.14 -15.53
N ARG A 244 16.28 10.03 -14.54
CA ARG A 244 17.39 10.59 -13.78
C ARG A 244 16.99 10.85 -12.32
N LEU A 245 17.95 10.81 -11.43
CA LEU A 245 17.80 11.27 -10.06
C LEU A 245 17.78 12.81 -10.03
N SER A 246 17.33 13.37 -8.91
CA SER A 246 17.48 14.80 -8.64
C SER A 246 18.95 15.22 -8.62
N LEU A 247 19.21 16.48 -8.91
CA LEU A 247 20.53 17.08 -8.63
C LEU A 247 20.59 17.35 -7.12
N GLN A 248 21.56 16.76 -6.43
CA GLN A 248 21.62 16.75 -4.97
C GLN A 248 23.03 17.03 -4.47
N LYS A 249 23.14 17.39 -3.20
CA LYS A 249 24.39 17.63 -2.49
C LYS A 249 24.17 17.28 -1.02
N HIS A 250 25.14 16.62 -0.39
CA HIS A 250 25.08 16.19 1.00
C HIS A 250 26.21 16.76 1.81
N PHE A 251 25.92 17.26 3.03
CA PHE A 251 26.91 17.92 3.88
C PHE A 251 27.57 16.98 4.89
N HIS A 252 26.98 15.82 5.15
CA HIS A 252 27.38 14.97 6.28
C HIS A 252 27.78 13.55 5.88
N ARG A 253 27.82 13.24 4.57
CA ARG A 253 28.22 11.93 4.05
C ARG A 253 28.96 12.04 2.73
N ASN A 254 29.79 11.04 2.48
CA ASN A 254 30.34 10.72 1.16
C ASN A 254 29.52 9.59 0.54
N GLU A 255 29.54 9.48 -0.77
CA GLU A 255 28.89 8.37 -1.46
C GLU A 255 29.85 7.69 -2.42
N HIS A 256 29.75 6.37 -2.53
CA HIS A 256 30.47 5.58 -3.50
C HIS A 256 29.46 4.79 -4.32
N TRP A 257 29.41 5.04 -5.62
CA TRP A 257 28.49 4.39 -6.54
C TRP A 257 29.22 3.37 -7.39
N ILE A 258 28.78 2.13 -7.40
CA ILE A 258 29.30 1.03 -8.20
C ILE A 258 28.22 0.60 -9.16
N VAL A 259 28.43 0.74 -10.47
CA VAL A 259 27.47 0.30 -11.48
C VAL A 259 27.55 -1.22 -11.64
N VAL A 260 26.41 -1.89 -11.49
CA VAL A 260 26.28 -3.34 -11.63
C VAL A 260 25.80 -3.71 -13.05
N SER A 261 24.88 -2.94 -13.60
CA SER A 261 24.29 -3.19 -14.92
C SER A 261 23.86 -1.88 -15.58
N GLY A 262 23.87 -1.84 -16.90
CA GLY A 262 23.61 -0.64 -17.69
C GLY A 262 24.81 0.32 -17.71
N THR A 263 24.61 1.50 -18.27
CA THR A 263 25.64 2.57 -18.30
C THR A 263 25.04 3.85 -17.75
N ALA A 264 25.62 4.35 -16.67
CA ALA A 264 25.21 5.58 -16.01
C ALA A 264 25.94 6.80 -16.55
N THR A 265 25.23 7.86 -16.85
CA THR A 265 25.82 9.20 -17.02
C THR A 265 25.81 9.86 -15.65
N VAL A 266 27.01 10.09 -15.09
CA VAL A 266 27.14 10.65 -13.74
C VAL A 266 27.77 12.03 -13.82
N THR A 267 27.10 13.00 -13.22
CA THR A 267 27.60 14.36 -12.99
C THR A 267 28.12 14.46 -11.56
N VAL A 268 29.37 14.94 -11.38
CA VAL A 268 29.95 15.30 -10.06
C VAL A 268 30.64 16.63 -10.22
N GLY A 269 30.15 17.65 -9.55
CA GLY A 269 30.59 19.05 -9.79
C GLY A 269 30.40 19.42 -11.26
N ASP A 270 31.45 19.87 -11.91
CA ASP A 270 31.48 20.23 -13.34
C ASP A 270 31.86 19.05 -14.27
N SER A 271 32.14 17.87 -13.70
CA SER A 271 32.60 16.70 -14.46
C SER A 271 31.40 15.81 -14.80
N VAL A 272 31.29 15.41 -16.07
CA VAL A 272 30.31 14.43 -16.54
C VAL A 272 31.04 13.23 -17.10
N LYS A 273 30.73 12.03 -16.62
CA LYS A 273 31.40 10.78 -17.00
C LYS A 273 30.38 9.69 -17.26
N LEU A 274 30.73 8.78 -18.17
CA LEU A 274 30.02 7.50 -18.33
C LEU A 274 30.66 6.47 -17.43
N ILE A 275 29.86 5.85 -16.58
CA ILE A 275 30.28 4.77 -15.68
C ILE A 275 29.58 3.48 -16.16
N ARG A 276 30.39 2.48 -16.51
CA ARG A 276 29.94 1.19 -17.05
C ARG A 276 29.85 0.14 -15.95
N PRO A 277 29.30 -1.04 -16.23
CA PRO A 277 29.34 -2.17 -15.28
C PRO A 277 30.76 -2.45 -14.77
N ASN A 278 30.86 -2.67 -13.47
CA ASN A 278 32.10 -2.86 -12.72
C ASN A 278 33.00 -1.60 -12.61
N GLU A 279 32.52 -0.45 -13.06
CA GLU A 279 33.16 0.83 -12.78
C GLU A 279 32.46 1.52 -11.61
N SER A 280 33.17 2.45 -10.96
CA SER A 280 32.65 3.17 -9.81
C SER A 280 33.00 4.65 -9.84
N THR A 281 32.31 5.44 -9.07
CA THR A 281 32.61 6.86 -8.82
C THR A 281 32.49 7.17 -7.35
N TYR A 282 33.36 8.05 -6.88
CA TYR A 282 33.34 8.56 -5.53
C TYR A 282 32.83 10.00 -5.54
N ILE A 283 31.91 10.30 -4.63
CA ILE A 283 31.28 11.61 -4.46
C ILE A 283 31.63 12.10 -3.07
N LYS A 284 32.35 13.19 -3.01
CA LYS A 284 32.76 13.78 -1.74
C LYS A 284 31.60 14.57 -1.13
N MET A 285 31.60 14.63 0.17
CA MET A 285 30.79 15.53 0.96
C MET A 285 30.84 16.95 0.38
N GLY A 286 29.68 17.58 0.18
CA GLY A 286 29.56 18.92 -0.40
C GLY A 286 29.59 18.98 -1.93
N GLU A 287 29.86 17.91 -2.65
CA GLU A 287 29.84 17.92 -4.12
C GLU A 287 28.42 17.75 -4.66
N VAL A 288 28.05 18.61 -5.60
CA VAL A 288 26.79 18.50 -6.35
C VAL A 288 26.88 17.32 -7.31
N HIS A 289 25.90 16.45 -7.30
CA HIS A 289 25.95 15.24 -8.12
C HIS A 289 24.57 14.77 -8.60
N ARG A 290 24.56 13.99 -9.68
CA ARG A 290 23.37 13.39 -10.26
C ARG A 290 23.71 12.17 -11.11
N LEU A 291 22.84 11.19 -11.17
CA LEU A 291 22.87 10.07 -12.09
C LEU A 291 21.72 10.16 -13.11
N GLU A 292 22.04 9.94 -14.37
CA GLU A 292 21.08 9.84 -15.47
C GLU A 292 21.27 8.50 -16.22
N ASN A 293 20.18 7.90 -16.60
CA ASN A 293 20.16 6.74 -17.50
C ASN A 293 19.72 7.22 -18.90
N GLN A 294 20.69 7.44 -19.78
CA GLN A 294 20.43 7.81 -21.17
C GLN A 294 20.32 6.59 -22.10
N GLY A 295 20.47 5.38 -21.57
CA GLY A 295 20.41 4.13 -22.30
C GLY A 295 18.99 3.58 -22.46
N GLN A 296 18.91 2.39 -23.08
CA GLN A 296 17.65 1.67 -23.36
C GLN A 296 17.33 0.56 -22.34
N ILE A 297 18.28 0.24 -21.45
CA ILE A 297 18.10 -0.73 -20.37
C ILE A 297 18.22 -0.04 -19.01
N SER A 298 17.65 -0.62 -17.97
CA SER A 298 17.77 -0.06 -16.62
C SER A 298 19.23 -0.04 -16.16
N VAL A 299 19.63 1.04 -15.51
CA VAL A 299 20.88 1.10 -14.76
C VAL A 299 20.63 0.57 -13.36
N VAL A 300 21.46 -0.37 -12.94
CA VAL A 300 21.48 -0.90 -11.56
C VAL A 300 22.82 -0.53 -10.93
N LEU A 301 22.78 0.08 -9.76
CA LEU A 301 23.98 0.41 -9.00
C LEU A 301 23.82 0.07 -7.51
N ILE A 302 24.96 -0.13 -6.87
CA ILE A 302 25.09 -0.17 -5.41
C ILE A 302 25.66 1.18 -4.98
N GLU A 303 24.98 1.82 -4.05
CA GLU A 303 25.37 3.04 -3.39
C GLU A 303 25.81 2.74 -1.96
N ALA A 304 27.04 3.11 -1.61
CA ALA A 304 27.51 3.09 -0.23
C ALA A 304 27.62 4.55 0.26
N GLN A 305 26.78 4.91 1.21
CA GLN A 305 26.80 6.20 1.91
C GLN A 305 27.59 6.02 3.21
N VAL A 306 28.56 6.87 3.48
CA VAL A 306 29.39 6.82 4.70
C VAL A 306 29.51 8.21 5.30
N GLY A 307 29.11 8.36 6.56
CA GLY A 307 29.15 9.64 7.26
C GLY A 307 28.37 9.64 8.57
N GLU A 308 28.34 10.80 9.21
CA GLU A 308 27.66 11.00 10.49
C GLU A 308 26.12 11.07 10.35
N TYR A 309 25.63 11.38 9.14
CA TYR A 309 24.20 11.45 8.85
C TYR A 309 23.93 10.90 7.44
N THR A 310 23.10 9.87 7.36
CA THR A 310 22.73 9.18 6.11
C THR A 310 21.25 9.39 5.74
N GLY A 311 20.58 10.35 6.38
CA GLY A 311 19.23 10.80 6.04
C GLY A 311 19.22 11.79 4.89
N GLU A 312 18.07 12.43 4.67
CA GLU A 312 17.91 13.53 3.71
C GLU A 312 18.41 14.83 4.36
N ASP A 313 19.35 15.56 3.75
CA ASP A 313 19.97 16.79 4.24
C ASP A 313 20.14 17.85 3.14
#